data_1f0b9de1b4903c7e1883e9e379aad344
#
_entry.id   1f0b9de1b4903c7e1883e9e379aad344
#
_cell.length_a   1.000
_cell.length_b   1.000
_cell.length_c   1.000
_cell.angle_alpha   90.00
_cell.angle_beta   90.00
_cell.angle_gamma   90.00
#
_symmetry.space_group_name_H-M   'P 1'
#
loop_
_entity.id
_entity.type
_entity.pdbx_description
1 polymer ?
#
loop_
_entity_poly.entity_id
_entity_poly.type
_entity_poly.pdbx_seq_one_letter_code
_entity_poly.pdbx_strand_id
1 'polypeptide(L)'
;MHTTRSSGASTSLTTPGRLLCALAGVLLAWLPQSGLCQQGSSLPNLEPFDKAVLEVMRKHDIPGASLAVAKDGRLLLAKGYGYADKDKQEAMTPQTLTRMGSINKTLTAVMVLKLAEDGKLKLDDPVLPLFEKAGIAPASPADPRAKDIRIRHLLQHSGGFDRERSGDPFFQPRLREIARRQGVSPVSCDAIIRDSLQEKLDFTPGERFAYSNTGYCMLGRVVEIVSGESYRAFSSREFLQPVIGKGFQAASSTESRPGETKYYPFPGEPLQRGAPGVSNANVPSPYGSYSVENMDALGAWIATPTEVLKFFLAIDGTRGKRLLNDESLRAMRSEPVLAKEGNPRAFYGAGIHVVRSDKGDNWWHTGSQPGLQTLALRTRQGYAWVVAFNSRPEHAERRAFFKDIDQALWGAANAVKEWPQGDLFANNP
;
A
#
# COMPACT_ATOMS: atom_id res chain seq x y z
N MET A 1 21.40 -13.54 89.10
CA MET A 1 22.64 -12.84 89.47
C MET A 1 22.52 -11.41 88.84
N HIS A 2 22.40 -10.53 89.73
CA HIS A 2 22.85 -9.12 89.78
C HIS A 2 22.40 -8.22 88.61
N THR A 3 21.42 -7.33 88.86
CA THR A 3 21.59 -5.99 89.55
C THR A 3 22.24 -4.97 88.57
N THR A 4 21.79 -3.76 88.35
CA THR A 4 21.20 -2.68 89.16
C THR A 4 20.76 -1.56 88.19
N ARG A 5 19.60 -0.90 88.37
CA ARG A 5 19.32 0.42 88.96
C ARG A 5 20.24 1.54 88.42
N SER A 6 19.71 2.69 87.96
CA SER A 6 18.92 3.73 88.67
C SER A 6 18.56 4.85 87.64
N SER A 7 17.37 5.39 87.67
CA SER A 7 16.88 6.62 88.28
C SER A 7 17.43 7.87 87.57
N GLY A 8 16.70 8.85 87.19
CA GLY A 8 15.64 9.56 87.81
C GLY A 8 15.19 10.80 87.03
N ALA A 9 14.02 11.21 87.41
CA ALA A 9 13.46 12.55 87.54
C ALA A 9 13.28 13.46 86.26
N SER A 10 12.11 13.63 85.74
CA SER A 10 11.04 14.58 86.10
C SER A 10 11.43 16.05 85.87
N THR A 11 10.72 16.67 84.94
CA THR A 11 9.90 17.88 85.19
C THR A 11 8.96 18.19 84.01
N SER A 12 7.74 18.47 84.43
CA SER A 12 6.61 18.95 83.64
C SER A 12 6.73 20.32 83.06
N LEU A 13 6.05 20.64 81.95
CA LEU A 13 5.28 21.90 81.77
C LEU A 13 4.40 21.86 80.55
N THR A 14 3.11 21.82 80.81
CA THR A 14 1.90 22.41 80.17
C THR A 14 1.93 22.97 78.72
N THR A 15 1.05 22.44 77.96
CA THR A 15 0.10 22.90 76.86
C THR A 15 0.10 24.42 76.52
N PRO A 16 -0.36 24.79 75.23
CA PRO A 16 -1.62 24.44 74.66
C PRO A 16 -1.62 24.20 73.15
N GLY A 17 -2.69 23.56 72.70
CA GLY A 17 -3.00 23.07 71.39
C GLY A 17 -3.06 24.13 70.27
N ARG A 18 -2.73 23.60 69.09
CA ARG A 18 -3.20 24.18 67.83
C ARG A 18 -3.65 23.00 66.91
N LEU A 19 -4.95 22.99 66.61
CA LEU A 19 -5.55 22.28 65.55
C LEU A 19 -4.89 22.67 64.22
N LEU A 20 -4.22 21.74 63.55
CA LEU A 20 -3.87 21.87 62.14
C LEU A 20 -4.77 20.97 61.34
N CYS A 21 -5.73 21.61 60.64
CA CYS A 21 -6.51 20.95 59.57
C CYS A 21 -5.52 20.51 58.48
N ALA A 22 -5.36 19.18 58.31
CA ALA A 22 -4.72 18.62 57.17
C ALA A 22 -5.64 18.75 55.93
N LEU A 23 -5.36 19.73 55.08
CA LEU A 23 -5.89 19.81 53.72
C LEU A 23 -5.16 18.71 52.92
N ALA A 24 -5.86 17.59 52.74
CA ALA A 24 -5.49 16.59 51.71
C ALA A 24 -5.74 17.21 50.33
N GLY A 25 -4.71 17.86 49.80
CA GLY A 25 -4.69 18.25 48.41
C GLY A 25 -4.65 17.01 47.54
N VAL A 26 -5.79 16.66 46.91
CA VAL A 26 -5.82 15.69 45.84
C VAL A 26 -5.04 16.29 44.67
N LEU A 27 -3.78 15.92 44.56
CA LEU A 27 -3.01 16.06 43.32
C LEU A 27 -3.68 15.12 42.30
N LEU A 28 -4.64 15.65 41.53
CA LEU A 28 -4.98 15.09 40.25
C LEU A 28 -3.72 15.13 39.41
N ALA A 29 -2.98 14.01 39.39
CA ALA A 29 -1.97 13.78 38.39
C ALA A 29 -2.64 13.88 37.03
N TRP A 30 -2.40 14.95 36.33
CA TRP A 30 -2.59 15.03 34.90
C TRP A 30 -1.73 13.92 34.29
N LEU A 31 -2.32 12.74 34.04
CA LEU A 31 -1.75 11.78 33.12
C LEU A 31 -1.70 12.49 31.77
N PRO A 32 -0.52 12.69 31.17
CA PRO A 32 -0.49 13.19 29.82
C PRO A 32 -1.32 12.20 28.99
N GLN A 33 -2.36 12.68 28.33
CA GLN A 33 -2.97 11.94 27.25
C GLN A 33 -1.78 11.56 26.34
N SER A 34 -1.48 10.28 26.25
CA SER A 34 -0.42 9.74 25.40
C SER A 34 -0.81 10.07 23.95
N GLY A 35 -0.43 11.28 23.52
CA GLY A 35 -0.55 11.68 22.13
C GLY A 35 0.28 10.71 21.33
N LEU A 36 -0.29 10.12 20.29
CA LEU A 36 0.47 9.28 19.35
C LEU A 36 1.71 10.04 18.90
N CYS A 37 2.90 9.41 19.06
CA CYS A 37 4.17 9.99 18.68
C CYS A 37 4.13 10.42 17.20
N GLN A 38 4.63 11.61 16.91
CA GLN A 38 4.78 12.13 15.56
C GLN A 38 6.26 12.36 15.28
N GLN A 39 6.76 11.85 14.16
CA GLN A 39 8.16 11.97 13.75
C GLN A 39 8.24 12.51 12.33
N GLY A 40 9.22 13.36 12.04
CA GLY A 40 9.45 13.86 10.68
C GLY A 40 9.28 15.37 10.55
N SER A 41 9.12 15.84 9.31
CA SER A 41 9.14 17.26 8.96
C SER A 41 7.83 17.69 8.29
N SER A 42 7.41 18.92 8.59
CA SER A 42 6.28 19.60 7.95
C SER A 42 6.62 21.09 7.82
N LEU A 43 6.24 21.67 6.70
CA LEU A 43 6.22 23.13 6.58
C LEU A 43 4.99 23.69 7.34
N PRO A 44 4.97 25.01 7.66
CA PRO A 44 3.86 25.63 8.38
C PRO A 44 2.49 25.43 7.68
N ASN A 45 1.42 25.56 8.46
CA ASN A 45 0.01 25.53 8.00
C ASN A 45 -0.49 24.16 7.53
N LEU A 46 0.23 23.05 7.80
CA LEU A 46 -0.14 21.70 7.39
C LEU A 46 -0.67 20.83 8.53
N GLU A 47 -0.91 21.41 9.73
CA GLU A 47 -1.50 20.74 10.88
C GLU A 47 -2.85 20.05 10.61
N PRO A 48 -3.68 20.52 9.63
CA PRO A 48 -4.90 19.80 9.26
C PRO A 48 -4.62 18.35 8.81
N PHE A 49 -3.49 18.08 8.16
CA PHE A 49 -3.10 16.72 7.76
C PHE A 49 -2.73 15.84 8.97
N ASP A 50 -2.04 16.39 9.97
CA ASP A 50 -1.74 15.68 11.21
C ASP A 50 -3.03 15.26 11.93
N LYS A 51 -3.98 16.20 12.07
CA LYS A 51 -5.29 15.94 12.69
C LYS A 51 -6.06 14.86 11.93
N ALA A 52 -6.08 14.94 10.59
CA ALA A 52 -6.78 13.99 9.73
C ALA A 52 -6.26 12.56 9.91
N VAL A 53 -4.93 12.36 9.86
CA VAL A 53 -4.33 11.02 10.03
C VAL A 53 -4.58 10.47 11.43
N LEU A 54 -4.36 11.29 12.47
CA LEU A 54 -4.55 10.87 13.86
C LEU A 54 -6.02 10.54 14.17
N GLU A 55 -6.98 11.25 13.58
CA GLU A 55 -8.40 10.94 13.72
C GLU A 55 -8.77 9.61 13.09
N VAL A 56 -8.29 9.35 11.86
CA VAL A 56 -8.49 8.07 11.17
C VAL A 56 -7.87 6.93 11.97
N MET A 57 -6.63 7.10 12.46
CA MET A 57 -5.96 6.08 13.29
C MET A 57 -6.75 5.77 14.56
N ARG A 58 -7.22 6.80 15.27
CA ARG A 58 -8.02 6.61 16.50
C ARG A 58 -9.37 5.95 16.24
N LYS A 59 -10.07 6.36 15.17
CA LYS A 59 -11.38 5.81 14.80
C LYS A 59 -11.32 4.32 14.49
N HIS A 60 -10.21 3.85 13.92
CA HIS A 60 -10.07 2.49 13.41
C HIS A 60 -9.04 1.64 14.18
N ASP A 61 -8.56 2.12 15.33
CA ASP A 61 -7.55 1.46 16.17
C ASP A 61 -6.29 1.05 15.40
N ILE A 62 -5.77 1.95 14.58
CA ILE A 62 -4.58 1.70 13.74
C ILE A 62 -3.31 2.09 14.52
N PRO A 63 -2.34 1.15 14.69
CA PRO A 63 -1.13 1.41 15.48
C PRO A 63 -0.19 2.44 14.90
N GLY A 64 -0.06 2.49 13.57
CA GLY A 64 0.89 3.37 12.90
C GLY A 64 0.48 3.76 11.49
N ALA A 65 0.89 4.96 11.11
CA ALA A 65 0.73 5.50 9.76
C ALA A 65 1.93 6.34 9.34
N SER A 66 2.16 6.46 8.04
CA SER A 66 3.09 7.44 7.48
C SER A 66 2.47 8.17 6.30
N LEU A 67 2.76 9.48 6.16
CA LEU A 67 2.17 10.37 5.17
C LEU A 67 3.25 11.22 4.51
N ALA A 68 3.19 11.35 3.19
CA ALA A 68 3.89 12.36 2.41
C ALA A 68 2.88 13.21 1.61
N VAL A 69 3.03 14.54 1.64
CA VAL A 69 2.18 15.50 0.93
C VAL A 69 3.03 16.41 0.07
N ALA A 70 2.65 16.57 -1.18
CA ALA A 70 3.26 17.51 -2.11
C ALA A 70 2.23 18.46 -2.74
N LYS A 71 2.70 19.63 -3.14
CA LYS A 71 1.96 20.62 -3.95
C LYS A 71 2.87 21.14 -5.06
N ASP A 72 2.40 21.06 -6.30
CA ASP A 72 3.12 21.51 -7.48
C ASP A 72 4.56 20.94 -7.56
N GLY A 73 4.70 19.64 -7.27
CA GLY A 73 5.96 18.91 -7.30
C GLY A 73 6.91 19.14 -6.12
N ARG A 74 6.54 19.96 -5.12
CA ARG A 74 7.33 20.23 -3.92
C ARG A 74 6.80 19.44 -2.73
N LEU A 75 7.68 18.74 -2.02
CA LEU A 75 7.33 18.03 -0.78
C LEU A 75 7.14 19.04 0.34
N LEU A 76 5.99 19.02 0.99
CA LEU A 76 5.63 19.95 2.04
C LEU A 76 5.51 19.29 3.41
N LEU A 77 5.21 17.99 3.46
CA LEU A 77 5.09 17.19 4.67
C LEU A 77 5.60 15.77 4.40
N ALA A 78 6.40 15.26 5.32
CA ALA A 78 6.78 13.85 5.43
C ALA A 78 6.83 13.47 6.91
N LYS A 79 5.84 12.70 7.37
CA LYS A 79 5.68 12.34 8.78
C LYS A 79 5.28 10.88 8.98
N GLY A 80 5.73 10.32 10.11
CA GLY A 80 5.23 9.10 10.71
C GLY A 80 4.40 9.40 11.96
N TYR A 81 3.40 8.57 12.23
CA TYR A 81 2.45 8.70 13.32
C TYR A 81 2.31 7.37 14.05
N GLY A 82 2.37 7.37 15.37
CA GLY A 82 2.26 6.17 16.19
C GLY A 82 3.48 5.24 16.05
N TYR A 83 3.24 3.96 15.89
CA TYR A 83 4.26 2.92 16.00
C TYR A 83 4.51 2.18 14.68
N ALA A 84 5.78 2.03 14.32
CA ALA A 84 6.24 1.07 13.33
C ALA A 84 6.21 -0.36 13.90
N ASP A 85 6.63 -0.53 15.15
CA ASP A 85 6.46 -1.77 15.93
C ASP A 85 5.90 -1.40 17.32
N LYS A 86 4.60 -1.64 17.54
CA LYS A 86 3.91 -1.34 18.80
C LYS A 86 4.45 -2.18 19.97
N ASP A 87 4.88 -3.43 19.68
CA ASP A 87 5.33 -4.34 20.73
C ASP A 87 6.71 -3.94 21.25
N LYS A 88 7.54 -3.33 20.38
CA LYS A 88 8.84 -2.77 20.74
C LYS A 88 8.79 -1.28 21.07
N GLN A 89 7.61 -0.64 20.97
CA GLN A 89 7.43 0.81 21.07
C GLN A 89 8.31 1.60 20.09
N GLU A 90 8.62 1.01 18.94
CA GLU A 90 9.38 1.66 17.88
C GLU A 90 8.48 2.64 17.13
N ALA A 91 8.88 3.93 17.09
CA ALA A 91 8.08 4.96 16.45
C ALA A 91 8.04 4.81 14.93
N MET A 92 6.87 5.10 14.33
CA MET A 92 6.75 5.28 12.88
C MET A 92 7.47 6.56 12.46
N THR A 93 8.30 6.48 11.42
CA THR A 93 9.06 7.61 10.87
C THR A 93 8.77 7.80 9.38
N PRO A 94 9.12 8.93 8.77
CA PRO A 94 9.04 9.10 7.30
C PRO A 94 9.93 8.12 6.52
N GLN A 95 10.97 7.57 7.16
CA GLN A 95 11.90 6.61 6.58
C GLN A 95 11.46 5.16 6.75
N THR A 96 10.43 4.92 7.55
CA THR A 96 9.88 3.56 7.74
C THR A 96 9.32 3.04 6.43
N LEU A 97 9.86 1.90 5.99
CA LEU A 97 9.36 1.20 4.80
C LEU A 97 8.01 0.56 5.09
N THR A 98 7.14 0.60 4.10
CA THR A 98 5.81 -0.02 4.17
C THR A 98 5.51 -0.75 2.87
N ARG A 99 4.83 -1.89 2.91
CA ARG A 99 4.29 -2.52 1.70
C ARG A 99 3.35 -1.53 1.02
N MET A 100 3.50 -1.37 -0.28
CA MET A 100 2.65 -0.47 -1.06
C MET A 100 1.41 -1.17 -1.62
N GLY A 101 1.36 -2.50 -1.49
CA GLY A 101 0.24 -3.29 -1.98
C GLY A 101 -0.04 -2.98 -3.45
N SER A 102 -1.29 -2.88 -3.83
CA SER A 102 -1.69 -2.70 -5.23
C SER A 102 -1.26 -1.38 -5.89
N ILE A 103 -0.69 -0.41 -5.16
CA ILE A 103 -0.02 0.75 -5.77
C ILE A 103 1.12 0.29 -6.71
N ASN A 104 1.72 -0.88 -6.45
CA ASN A 104 2.70 -1.53 -7.32
C ASN A 104 2.20 -1.73 -8.76
N LYS A 105 0.89 -1.86 -8.98
CA LYS A 105 0.30 -1.97 -10.33
C LYS A 105 0.55 -0.73 -11.18
N THR A 106 0.62 0.44 -10.57
CA THR A 106 0.99 1.67 -11.28
C THR A 106 2.41 1.58 -11.84
N LEU A 107 3.37 1.03 -11.06
CA LEU A 107 4.74 0.79 -11.54
C LEU A 107 4.75 -0.18 -12.71
N THR A 108 4.03 -1.31 -12.62
CA THR A 108 3.91 -2.29 -13.71
C THR A 108 3.31 -1.67 -14.97
N ALA A 109 2.27 -0.85 -14.82
CA ALA A 109 1.66 -0.17 -15.96
C ALA A 109 2.62 0.81 -16.65
N VAL A 110 3.39 1.59 -15.85
CA VAL A 110 4.43 2.49 -16.38
C VAL A 110 5.50 1.71 -17.16
N MET A 111 5.93 0.53 -16.66
CA MET A 111 6.89 -0.34 -17.35
C MET A 111 6.35 -0.84 -18.69
N VAL A 112 5.11 -1.32 -18.72
CA VAL A 112 4.45 -1.79 -19.96
C VAL A 112 4.29 -0.66 -20.97
N LEU A 113 3.84 0.52 -20.52
CA LEU A 113 3.71 1.71 -21.37
C LEU A 113 5.05 2.16 -21.91
N LYS A 114 6.12 2.08 -21.11
CA LYS A 114 7.48 2.40 -21.58
C LYS A 114 7.97 1.43 -22.62
N LEU A 115 7.73 0.12 -22.45
CA LEU A 115 8.05 -0.87 -23.48
C LEU A 115 7.27 -0.63 -24.78
N ALA A 116 6.04 -0.10 -24.68
CA ALA A 116 5.28 0.32 -25.86
C ALA A 116 5.86 1.56 -26.52
N GLU A 117 6.30 2.59 -25.76
CA GLU A 117 7.03 3.76 -26.26
C GLU A 117 8.30 3.37 -27.02
N ASP A 118 9.02 2.38 -26.51
CA ASP A 118 10.26 1.86 -27.09
C ASP A 118 10.01 0.92 -28.28
N GLY A 119 8.75 0.77 -28.73
CA GLY A 119 8.34 -0.07 -29.86
C GLY A 119 8.54 -1.58 -29.64
N LYS A 120 8.77 -2.02 -28.40
CA LYS A 120 9.03 -3.42 -28.05
C LYS A 120 7.76 -4.27 -27.96
N LEU A 121 6.61 -3.64 -27.81
CA LEU A 121 5.27 -4.25 -27.82
C LEU A 121 4.21 -3.23 -28.27
N LYS A 122 3.03 -3.70 -28.59
CA LYS A 122 1.84 -2.88 -28.80
C LYS A 122 0.79 -3.22 -27.75
N LEU A 123 0.03 -2.24 -27.28
CA LEU A 123 -1.01 -2.50 -26.27
C LEU A 123 -2.10 -3.44 -26.77
N ASP A 124 -2.26 -3.57 -28.08
CA ASP A 124 -3.19 -4.50 -28.73
C ASP A 124 -2.59 -5.87 -29.03
N ASP A 125 -1.34 -6.12 -28.72
CA ASP A 125 -0.73 -7.43 -28.91
C ASP A 125 -1.44 -8.47 -28.02
N PRO A 126 -1.77 -9.66 -28.57
CA PRO A 126 -2.32 -10.76 -27.81
C PRO A 126 -1.23 -11.32 -26.87
N VAL A 127 -1.60 -11.67 -25.63
CA VAL A 127 -0.64 -12.16 -24.63
C VAL A 127 -0.34 -13.65 -24.76
N LEU A 128 -1.27 -14.44 -25.29
CA LEU A 128 -1.15 -15.89 -25.35
C LEU A 128 0.11 -16.36 -26.12
N PRO A 129 0.42 -15.83 -27.33
CA PRO A 129 1.64 -16.23 -28.06
C PRO A 129 2.95 -15.93 -27.29
N LEU A 130 2.98 -14.90 -26.45
CA LEU A 130 4.14 -14.58 -25.59
C LEU A 130 4.35 -15.69 -24.54
N PHE A 131 3.25 -16.12 -23.92
CA PHE A 131 3.29 -17.16 -22.88
C PHE A 131 3.54 -18.55 -23.45
N GLU A 132 3.05 -18.86 -24.65
CA GLU A 132 3.36 -20.10 -25.37
C GLU A 132 4.86 -20.19 -25.69
N LYS A 133 5.44 -19.13 -26.25
CA LYS A 133 6.87 -19.05 -26.55
C LYS A 133 7.74 -19.17 -25.29
N ALA A 134 7.28 -18.65 -24.17
CA ALA A 134 7.98 -18.72 -22.89
C ALA A 134 7.75 -20.02 -22.11
N GLY A 135 6.90 -20.95 -22.62
CA GLY A 135 6.57 -22.21 -21.95
C GLY A 135 5.70 -22.03 -20.69
N ILE A 136 5.04 -20.86 -20.54
CA ILE A 136 4.17 -20.56 -19.40
C ILE A 136 2.73 -21.00 -19.65
N ALA A 137 2.23 -20.81 -20.88
CA ALA A 137 0.88 -21.22 -21.25
C ALA A 137 0.73 -22.75 -21.31
N PRO A 138 -0.47 -23.31 -21.02
CA PRO A 138 -0.75 -24.71 -21.30
C PRO A 138 -0.78 -24.95 -22.83
N ALA A 139 -0.50 -26.18 -23.25
CA ALA A 139 -0.49 -26.57 -24.66
C ALA A 139 -1.84 -26.28 -25.38
N SER A 140 -2.94 -26.28 -24.61
CA SER A 140 -4.27 -25.89 -25.10
C SER A 140 -5.01 -25.18 -23.96
N PRO A 141 -5.27 -23.87 -24.07
CA PRO A 141 -6.15 -23.17 -23.16
C PRO A 141 -7.57 -23.76 -23.15
N ALA A 142 -8.19 -23.85 -21.98
CA ALA A 142 -9.54 -24.43 -21.86
C ALA A 142 -10.64 -23.56 -22.47
N ASP A 143 -10.37 -22.25 -22.61
CA ASP A 143 -11.30 -21.31 -23.21
C ASP A 143 -10.70 -20.74 -24.51
N PRO A 144 -11.36 -20.93 -25.68
CA PRO A 144 -10.86 -20.41 -26.96
C PRO A 144 -10.76 -18.88 -27.01
N ARG A 145 -11.47 -18.14 -26.12
CA ARG A 145 -11.39 -16.68 -26.01
C ARG A 145 -10.07 -16.21 -25.38
N ALA A 146 -9.26 -17.09 -24.80
CA ALA A 146 -7.94 -16.73 -24.25
C ALA A 146 -7.01 -16.11 -25.31
N LYS A 147 -7.17 -16.46 -26.61
CA LYS A 147 -6.44 -15.84 -27.74
C LYS A 147 -6.73 -14.35 -27.93
N ASP A 148 -7.88 -13.89 -27.41
CA ASP A 148 -8.36 -12.52 -27.57
C ASP A 148 -7.93 -11.62 -26.39
N ILE A 149 -7.24 -12.18 -25.38
CA ILE A 149 -6.68 -11.40 -24.28
C ILE A 149 -5.52 -10.56 -24.81
N ARG A 150 -5.64 -9.24 -24.70
CA ARG A 150 -4.63 -8.26 -25.12
C ARG A 150 -3.96 -7.59 -23.92
N ILE A 151 -2.76 -7.04 -24.10
CA ILE A 151 -2.03 -6.31 -23.05
C ILE A 151 -2.89 -5.22 -22.44
N ARG A 152 -3.61 -4.41 -23.26
CA ARG A 152 -4.54 -3.38 -22.77
C ARG A 152 -5.64 -3.92 -21.87
N HIS A 153 -6.19 -5.10 -22.17
CA HIS A 153 -7.22 -5.72 -21.36
C HIS A 153 -6.71 -6.05 -19.95
N LEU A 154 -5.46 -6.48 -19.82
CA LEU A 154 -4.84 -6.77 -18.53
C LEU A 154 -4.57 -5.49 -17.76
N LEU A 155 -4.05 -4.43 -18.41
CA LEU A 155 -3.81 -3.11 -17.81
C LEU A 155 -5.09 -2.50 -17.22
N GLN A 156 -6.23 -2.70 -17.86
CA GLN A 156 -7.53 -2.10 -17.55
C GLN A 156 -8.48 -3.04 -16.81
N HIS A 157 -7.99 -4.20 -16.34
CA HIS A 157 -8.81 -5.19 -15.63
C HIS A 157 -10.03 -5.69 -16.42
N SER A 158 -9.88 -5.86 -17.73
CA SER A 158 -10.92 -6.39 -18.62
C SER A 158 -10.51 -7.68 -19.33
N GLY A 159 -9.53 -8.41 -18.78
CA GLY A 159 -8.93 -9.59 -19.40
C GLY A 159 -9.72 -10.89 -19.29
N GLY A 160 -10.91 -10.88 -18.68
CA GLY A 160 -11.73 -12.09 -18.53
C GLY A 160 -11.62 -12.79 -17.17
N PHE A 161 -10.86 -12.24 -16.22
CA PHE A 161 -10.62 -12.81 -14.89
C PHE A 161 -11.37 -11.99 -13.82
N ASP A 162 -12.29 -12.61 -13.10
CA ASP A 162 -13.10 -11.98 -12.05
C ASP A 162 -12.88 -12.68 -10.70
N ARG A 163 -12.10 -12.06 -9.82
CA ARG A 163 -11.78 -12.61 -8.50
C ARG A 163 -12.99 -12.79 -7.58
N GLU A 164 -14.07 -12.04 -7.82
CA GLU A 164 -15.30 -12.17 -7.02
C GLU A 164 -16.11 -13.41 -7.45
N ARG A 165 -15.84 -13.93 -8.65
CA ARG A 165 -16.48 -15.14 -9.21
C ARG A 165 -15.61 -16.39 -9.02
N SER A 166 -14.34 -16.33 -9.49
CA SER A 166 -13.44 -17.48 -9.52
C SER A 166 -12.45 -17.52 -8.36
N GLY A 167 -12.49 -16.52 -7.46
CA GLY A 167 -11.55 -16.35 -6.35
C GLY A 167 -10.23 -15.70 -6.79
N ASP A 168 -9.53 -15.12 -5.81
CA ASP A 168 -8.23 -14.49 -6.03
C ASP A 168 -7.11 -15.54 -5.86
N PRO A 169 -6.31 -15.84 -6.91
CA PRO A 169 -5.31 -16.91 -6.85
C PRO A 169 -4.13 -16.60 -5.92
N PHE A 170 -3.98 -15.37 -5.45
CA PHE A 170 -2.94 -14.97 -4.51
C PHE A 170 -3.33 -15.18 -3.06
N PHE A 171 -4.61 -15.45 -2.78
CA PHE A 171 -5.16 -15.64 -1.44
C PHE A 171 -5.90 -16.96 -1.31
N GLN A 172 -6.11 -17.40 -0.09
CA GLN A 172 -6.85 -18.62 0.20
C GLN A 172 -8.37 -18.38 0.11
N PRO A 173 -9.15 -19.38 -0.28
CA PRO A 173 -8.76 -20.80 -0.49
C PRO A 173 -8.14 -21.10 -1.87
N ARG A 174 -8.29 -20.20 -2.86
CA ARG A 174 -7.90 -20.41 -4.26
C ARG A 174 -6.42 -20.77 -4.44
N LEU A 175 -5.53 -20.08 -3.72
CA LEU A 175 -4.09 -20.36 -3.73
C LEU A 175 -3.77 -21.84 -3.42
N ARG A 176 -4.44 -22.41 -2.43
CA ARG A 176 -4.23 -23.81 -2.01
C ARG A 176 -4.77 -24.79 -3.06
N GLU A 177 -5.87 -24.46 -3.70
CA GLU A 177 -6.43 -25.25 -4.78
C GLU A 177 -5.46 -25.35 -5.96
N ILE A 178 -4.86 -24.24 -6.35
CA ILE A 178 -3.83 -24.18 -7.41
C ILE A 178 -2.62 -25.04 -7.02
N ALA A 179 -2.11 -24.89 -5.80
CA ALA A 179 -0.99 -25.69 -5.31
C ALA A 179 -1.25 -27.18 -5.45
N ARG A 180 -2.46 -27.62 -5.09
CA ARG A 180 -2.87 -29.04 -5.19
C ARG A 180 -3.03 -29.49 -6.64
N ARG A 181 -3.67 -28.68 -7.51
CA ARG A 181 -3.90 -29.04 -8.92
C ARG A 181 -2.62 -29.08 -9.75
N GLN A 182 -1.73 -28.12 -9.52
CA GLN A 182 -0.47 -27.99 -10.25
C GLN A 182 0.66 -28.82 -9.64
N GLY A 183 0.48 -29.37 -8.42
CA GLY A 183 1.52 -30.12 -7.72
C GLY A 183 2.73 -29.25 -7.32
N VAL A 184 2.53 -27.95 -7.08
CA VAL A 184 3.62 -26.98 -6.81
C VAL A 184 3.49 -26.32 -5.45
N SER A 185 4.64 -26.06 -4.83
CA SER A 185 4.74 -25.39 -3.53
C SER A 185 6.14 -24.77 -3.38
N PRO A 186 6.27 -23.45 -3.27
CA PRO A 186 5.22 -22.43 -3.34
C PRO A 186 4.59 -22.29 -4.74
N VAL A 187 3.40 -21.66 -4.78
CA VAL A 187 2.72 -21.35 -6.03
C VAL A 187 3.37 -20.12 -6.67
N SER A 188 3.92 -20.26 -7.86
CA SER A 188 4.51 -19.15 -8.61
C SER A 188 3.47 -18.40 -9.45
N CYS A 189 3.84 -17.20 -9.95
CA CYS A 189 3.03 -16.47 -10.93
C CYS A 189 2.80 -17.30 -12.20
N ASP A 190 3.79 -18.04 -12.69
CA ASP A 190 3.65 -18.90 -13.86
C ASP A 190 2.65 -20.05 -13.63
N ALA A 191 2.64 -20.63 -12.42
CA ALA A 191 1.65 -21.64 -12.05
C ALA A 191 0.23 -21.04 -12.00
N ILE A 192 0.08 -19.81 -11.52
CA ILE A 192 -1.19 -19.07 -11.50
C ILE A 192 -1.67 -18.82 -12.94
N ILE A 193 -0.79 -18.37 -13.84
CA ILE A 193 -1.12 -18.13 -15.26
C ILE A 193 -1.56 -19.41 -15.92
N ARG A 194 -0.78 -20.49 -15.75
CA ARG A 194 -1.11 -21.82 -16.33
C ARG A 194 -2.45 -22.33 -15.83
N ASP A 195 -2.71 -22.24 -14.54
CA ASP A 195 -3.97 -22.66 -13.93
C ASP A 195 -5.16 -21.82 -14.44
N SER A 196 -5.00 -20.49 -14.52
CA SER A 196 -6.04 -19.59 -15.00
C SER A 196 -6.39 -19.82 -16.48
N LEU A 197 -5.41 -20.23 -17.31
CA LEU A 197 -5.64 -20.58 -18.71
C LEU A 197 -6.18 -22.01 -18.91
N GLN A 198 -6.12 -22.86 -17.88
CA GLN A 198 -6.74 -24.20 -17.85
C GLN A 198 -8.22 -24.15 -17.40
N GLU A 199 -8.75 -22.96 -17.14
CA GLU A 199 -10.16 -22.75 -16.78
C GLU A 199 -10.86 -21.87 -17.81
N LYS A 200 -12.20 -21.87 -17.77
CA LYS A 200 -13.01 -20.95 -18.59
C LYS A 200 -12.88 -19.53 -18.05
N LEU A 201 -12.77 -18.58 -18.94
CA LEU A 201 -12.82 -17.17 -18.59
C LEU A 201 -14.18 -16.80 -18.00
N ASP A 202 -14.20 -15.95 -16.98
CA ASP A 202 -15.41 -15.48 -16.31
C ASP A 202 -16.30 -14.62 -17.22
N PHE A 203 -15.67 -13.93 -18.18
CA PHE A 203 -16.32 -13.08 -19.18
C PHE A 203 -15.43 -12.91 -20.43
N THR A 204 -15.97 -12.38 -21.51
CA THR A 204 -15.20 -12.14 -22.74
C THR A 204 -14.19 -10.99 -22.54
N PRO A 205 -12.90 -11.15 -22.94
CA PRO A 205 -11.95 -10.05 -22.90
C PRO A 205 -12.47 -8.77 -23.53
N GLY A 206 -12.35 -7.63 -22.82
CA GLY A 206 -12.92 -6.35 -23.23
C GLY A 206 -14.40 -6.15 -22.92
N GLU A 207 -15.11 -7.14 -22.38
CA GLU A 207 -16.56 -7.03 -22.14
C GLU A 207 -16.89 -6.08 -20.99
N ARG A 208 -16.18 -6.18 -19.88
CA ARG A 208 -16.42 -5.40 -18.66
C ARG A 208 -15.18 -5.27 -17.79
N PHE A 209 -15.25 -4.36 -16.85
CA PHE A 209 -14.27 -4.26 -15.78
C PHE A 209 -14.49 -5.33 -14.70
N ALA A 210 -13.42 -6.02 -14.30
CA ALA A 210 -13.36 -6.84 -13.09
C ALA A 210 -11.92 -6.85 -12.56
N TYR A 211 -11.71 -6.28 -11.38
CA TYR A 211 -10.38 -6.16 -10.80
C TYR A 211 -9.68 -7.51 -10.67
N SER A 212 -8.49 -7.65 -11.26
CA SER A 212 -7.78 -8.93 -11.35
C SER A 212 -6.31 -8.81 -10.97
N ASN A 213 -5.88 -9.58 -9.97
CA ASN A 213 -4.47 -9.79 -9.65
C ASN A 213 -3.80 -10.69 -10.70
N THR A 214 -4.53 -11.67 -11.25
CA THR A 214 -4.05 -12.53 -12.35
C THR A 214 -3.59 -11.71 -13.55
N GLY A 215 -4.36 -10.69 -13.95
CA GLY A 215 -3.98 -9.82 -15.06
C GLY A 215 -2.65 -9.11 -14.86
N TYR A 216 -2.36 -8.63 -13.65
CA TYR A 216 -1.08 -7.98 -13.35
C TYR A 216 0.09 -8.94 -13.13
N CYS A 217 -0.17 -10.17 -12.67
CA CYS A 217 0.80 -11.26 -12.70
C CYS A 217 1.23 -11.55 -14.15
N MET A 218 0.25 -11.65 -15.09
CA MET A 218 0.52 -11.78 -16.51
C MET A 218 1.35 -10.62 -17.07
N LEU A 219 1.01 -9.36 -16.72
CA LEU A 219 1.79 -8.18 -17.15
C LEU A 219 3.23 -8.21 -16.62
N GLY A 220 3.47 -8.69 -15.42
CA GLY A 220 4.81 -8.89 -14.90
C GLY A 220 5.63 -9.84 -15.79
N ARG A 221 5.04 -10.95 -16.20
CA ARG A 221 5.69 -11.91 -17.13
C ARG A 221 5.86 -11.33 -18.54
N VAL A 222 4.89 -10.53 -19.02
CA VAL A 222 5.06 -9.78 -20.29
C VAL A 222 6.26 -8.85 -20.21
N VAL A 223 6.44 -8.11 -19.12
CA VAL A 223 7.62 -7.25 -18.92
C VAL A 223 8.90 -8.06 -19.01
N GLU A 224 9.00 -9.21 -18.33
CA GLU A 224 10.20 -10.05 -18.35
C GLU A 224 10.50 -10.65 -19.73
N ILE A 225 9.48 -11.17 -20.41
CA ILE A 225 9.61 -11.76 -21.74
C ILE A 225 10.09 -10.71 -22.76
N VAL A 226 9.51 -9.51 -22.72
CA VAL A 226 9.77 -8.46 -23.70
C VAL A 226 11.07 -7.69 -23.41
N SER A 227 11.41 -7.47 -22.14
CA SER A 227 12.65 -6.80 -21.76
C SER A 227 13.86 -7.74 -21.77
N GLY A 228 13.67 -9.04 -21.58
CA GLY A 228 14.73 -10.02 -21.37
C GLY A 228 15.36 -9.97 -19.98
N GLU A 229 14.78 -9.23 -19.05
CA GLU A 229 15.26 -9.03 -17.67
C GLU A 229 14.20 -9.47 -16.66
N SER A 230 14.63 -9.83 -15.44
CA SER A 230 13.65 -10.03 -14.37
C SER A 230 12.87 -8.73 -14.08
N TYR A 231 11.61 -8.88 -13.66
CA TYR A 231 10.76 -7.74 -13.27
C TYR A 231 11.47 -6.76 -12.33
N ARG A 232 12.19 -7.29 -11.32
CA ARG A 232 12.92 -6.50 -10.32
C ARG A 232 14.11 -5.76 -10.92
N ALA A 233 14.88 -6.40 -11.78
CA ALA A 233 16.03 -5.78 -12.43
C ALA A 233 15.58 -4.64 -13.34
N PHE A 234 14.59 -4.89 -14.21
CA PHE A 234 14.07 -3.91 -15.15
C PHE A 234 13.43 -2.72 -14.42
N SER A 235 12.57 -2.96 -13.41
CA SER A 235 11.96 -1.89 -12.62
C SER A 235 12.99 -1.04 -11.88
N SER A 236 14.02 -1.68 -11.31
CA SER A 236 15.08 -0.97 -10.59
C SER A 236 15.90 -0.08 -11.51
N ARG A 237 16.38 -0.60 -12.62
CA ARG A 237 17.28 0.09 -13.54
C ARG A 237 16.60 1.24 -14.27
N GLU A 238 15.42 1.02 -14.81
CA GLU A 238 14.77 2.01 -15.68
C GLU A 238 13.94 3.05 -14.92
N PHE A 239 13.38 2.68 -13.77
CA PHE A 239 12.36 3.50 -13.12
C PHE A 239 12.72 3.93 -11.71
N LEU A 240 13.15 3.02 -10.84
CA LEU A 240 13.27 3.33 -9.43
C LEU A 240 14.62 4.00 -9.09
N GLN A 241 15.75 3.43 -9.53
CA GLN A 241 17.07 4.04 -9.28
C GLN A 241 17.18 5.47 -9.84
N PRO A 242 16.72 5.77 -11.08
CA PRO A 242 16.80 7.14 -11.61
C PRO A 242 15.92 8.16 -10.88
N VAL A 243 14.86 7.70 -10.19
CA VAL A 243 13.85 8.58 -9.56
C VAL A 243 14.03 8.69 -8.05
N ILE A 244 14.28 7.55 -7.39
CA ILE A 244 14.34 7.48 -5.91
C ILE A 244 15.72 7.07 -5.39
N GLY A 245 16.69 6.81 -6.28
CA GLY A 245 18.05 6.42 -5.90
C GLY A 245 18.19 5.00 -5.35
N LYS A 246 17.12 4.18 -5.40
CA LYS A 246 17.07 2.82 -4.89
C LYS A 246 16.42 1.86 -5.88
N GLY A 247 16.81 0.57 -5.81
CA GLY A 247 16.16 -0.49 -6.58
C GLY A 247 14.87 -0.99 -5.93
N PHE A 248 14.22 -1.91 -6.63
CA PHE A 248 13.02 -2.58 -6.12
C PHE A 248 13.35 -3.45 -4.91
N GLN A 249 12.68 -3.18 -3.82
CA GLN A 249 12.71 -4.01 -2.62
C GLN A 249 11.38 -4.73 -2.47
N ALA A 250 11.43 -6.07 -2.39
CA ALA A 250 10.24 -6.88 -2.15
C ALA A 250 10.07 -7.16 -0.66
N ALA A 251 8.82 -7.10 -0.20
CA ALA A 251 8.43 -7.58 1.11
C ALA A 251 8.75 -9.07 1.28
N SER A 252 8.74 -9.55 2.53
CA SER A 252 8.79 -10.97 2.89
C SER A 252 7.42 -11.42 3.38
N SER A 253 7.06 -12.67 3.07
CA SER A 253 5.81 -13.28 3.50
C SER A 253 5.76 -13.61 5.00
N THR A 254 6.91 -13.80 5.64
CA THR A 254 7.00 -14.35 7.01
C THR A 254 7.40 -13.34 8.07
N GLU A 255 8.06 -12.25 7.66
CA GLU A 255 8.61 -11.24 8.58
C GLU A 255 8.73 -9.89 7.89
N SER A 256 8.85 -8.81 8.66
CA SER A 256 9.21 -7.49 8.13
C SER A 256 10.70 -7.43 7.80
N ARG A 257 11.06 -6.76 6.71
CA ARG A 257 12.45 -6.48 6.33
C ARG A 257 13.07 -5.43 7.27
N PRO A 258 14.39 -5.32 7.35
CA PRO A 258 15.03 -4.22 8.10
C PRO A 258 14.50 -2.86 7.66
N GLY A 259 14.05 -2.05 8.62
CA GLY A 259 13.43 -0.75 8.40
C GLY A 259 11.97 -0.78 7.92
N GLU A 260 11.38 -1.96 7.73
CA GLU A 260 9.96 -2.13 7.39
C GLU A 260 9.12 -2.18 8.67
N THR A 261 7.96 -1.51 8.63
CA THR A 261 6.98 -1.57 9.73
C THR A 261 6.47 -2.99 9.97
N LYS A 262 6.08 -3.29 11.20
CA LYS A 262 5.29 -4.47 11.52
C LYS A 262 3.83 -4.25 11.13
N TYR A 263 3.19 -5.30 10.58
CA TYR A 263 1.77 -5.28 10.20
C TYR A 263 0.94 -6.00 11.24
N TYR A 264 -0.22 -5.44 11.53
CA TYR A 264 -1.12 -5.95 12.56
C TYR A 264 -2.40 -6.46 11.92
N PRO A 265 -2.83 -7.69 12.25
CA PRO A 265 -4.15 -8.17 11.86
C PRO A 265 -5.23 -7.27 12.50
N PHE A 266 -6.43 -7.32 11.96
CA PHE A 266 -7.58 -6.67 12.60
C PHE A 266 -7.82 -7.26 14.01
N PRO A 267 -8.17 -6.44 15.01
CA PRO A 267 -8.45 -6.93 16.36
C PRO A 267 -9.49 -8.05 16.37
N GLY A 268 -9.14 -9.20 16.96
CA GLY A 268 -10.00 -10.37 16.98
C GLY A 268 -9.99 -11.24 15.72
N GLU A 269 -9.19 -10.89 14.70
CA GLU A 269 -9.03 -11.73 13.51
C GLU A 269 -8.41 -13.09 13.90
N PRO A 270 -9.03 -14.23 13.53
CA PRO A 270 -8.49 -15.54 13.83
C PRO A 270 -7.22 -15.81 13.03
N LEU A 271 -6.32 -16.64 13.58
CA LEU A 271 -5.19 -17.16 12.82
C LEU A 271 -5.67 -17.88 11.56
N GLN A 272 -5.00 -17.61 10.46
CA GLN A 272 -5.27 -18.20 9.16
C GLN A 272 -4.32 -19.36 8.88
N ARG A 273 -4.75 -20.34 8.11
CA ARG A 273 -3.86 -21.40 7.66
C ARG A 273 -2.75 -20.83 6.79
N GLY A 274 -1.50 -21.20 7.05
CA GLY A 274 -0.35 -20.76 6.28
C GLY A 274 -0.43 -21.14 4.79
N ALA A 275 0.13 -20.32 3.91
CA ALA A 275 0.12 -20.56 2.48
C ALA A 275 1.06 -21.70 2.09
N PRO A 276 0.73 -22.50 1.05
CA PRO A 276 1.59 -23.56 0.54
C PRO A 276 3.00 -23.08 0.23
N GLY A 277 4.02 -23.74 0.77
CA GLY A 277 5.44 -23.39 0.59
C GLY A 277 5.91 -22.14 1.35
N VAL A 278 5.02 -21.51 2.15
CA VAL A 278 5.35 -20.36 3.00
C VAL A 278 5.30 -20.78 4.48
N SER A 279 4.18 -21.34 4.93
CA SER A 279 4.02 -21.81 6.30
C SER A 279 3.06 -23.00 6.38
N ASN A 280 3.40 -23.99 7.22
CA ASN A 280 2.53 -25.12 7.54
C ASN A 280 1.68 -24.89 8.79
N ALA A 281 1.95 -23.83 9.56
CA ALA A 281 1.23 -23.46 10.78
C ALA A 281 0.01 -22.56 10.49
N ASN A 282 -0.83 -22.38 11.50
CA ASN A 282 -1.77 -21.27 11.52
C ASN A 282 -1.01 -20.00 11.93
N VAL A 283 -1.21 -18.93 11.18
CA VAL A 283 -0.42 -17.70 11.23
C VAL A 283 -1.32 -16.47 11.28
N PRO A 284 -0.84 -15.32 11.79
CA PRO A 284 -1.50 -14.04 11.61
C PRO A 284 -1.63 -13.70 10.13
N SER A 285 -2.75 -13.11 9.74
CA SER A 285 -3.05 -12.83 8.32
C SER A 285 -1.97 -12.03 7.56
N PRO A 286 -1.23 -11.07 8.17
CA PRO A 286 -0.17 -10.36 7.45
C PRO A 286 1.08 -11.19 7.16
N TYR A 287 1.28 -12.32 7.86
CA TYR A 287 2.51 -13.10 7.81
C TYR A 287 2.23 -14.57 7.58
N GLY A 288 2.66 -15.09 6.43
CA GLY A 288 2.58 -16.51 6.10
C GLY A 288 1.25 -17.00 5.54
N SER A 289 0.17 -16.19 5.50
CA SER A 289 -1.13 -16.59 4.95
C SER A 289 -1.20 -16.54 3.44
N TYR A 290 -0.26 -15.85 2.78
CA TYR A 290 -0.09 -15.71 1.34
C TYR A 290 1.39 -15.51 1.00
N SER A 291 1.76 -15.65 -0.28
CA SER A 291 3.14 -15.42 -0.75
C SER A 291 3.23 -14.03 -1.37
N VAL A 292 3.78 -13.07 -0.61
CA VAL A 292 3.97 -11.70 -1.11
C VAL A 292 5.09 -11.62 -2.14
N GLU A 293 6.10 -12.49 -2.06
CA GLU A 293 7.22 -12.55 -3.01
C GLU A 293 6.75 -12.82 -4.44
N ASN A 294 5.65 -13.56 -4.61
CA ASN A 294 5.03 -13.86 -5.91
C ASN A 294 4.16 -12.71 -6.45
N MET A 295 4.05 -11.62 -5.68
CA MET A 295 3.27 -10.43 -6.05
C MET A 295 4.14 -9.31 -6.62
N ASP A 296 5.31 -9.62 -7.18
CA ASP A 296 6.29 -8.64 -7.65
C ASP A 296 5.68 -7.56 -8.58
N ALA A 297 4.82 -7.95 -9.51
CA ALA A 297 4.16 -7.04 -10.44
C ALA A 297 2.86 -6.40 -9.92
N LEU A 298 2.40 -6.75 -8.71
CA LEU A 298 1.05 -6.36 -8.29
C LEU A 298 0.93 -5.93 -6.82
N GLY A 299 1.95 -6.18 -5.96
CA GLY A 299 1.78 -5.87 -4.55
C GLY A 299 2.97 -6.08 -3.62
N ALA A 300 4.15 -6.51 -4.10
CA ALA A 300 5.29 -6.86 -3.26
C ALA A 300 6.24 -5.70 -2.92
N TRP A 301 6.11 -4.55 -3.56
CA TRP A 301 7.02 -3.43 -3.36
C TRP A 301 6.89 -2.84 -1.95
N ILE A 302 8.03 -2.70 -1.25
CA ILE A 302 8.16 -1.92 -0.03
C ILE A 302 8.89 -0.62 -0.32
N ALA A 303 8.35 0.49 0.17
CA ALA A 303 8.90 1.83 -0.01
C ALA A 303 8.40 2.77 1.10
N THR A 304 8.99 3.93 1.22
CA THR A 304 8.41 5.02 2.01
C THR A 304 7.34 5.76 1.21
N PRO A 305 6.35 6.42 1.85
CA PRO A 305 5.42 7.30 1.16
C PRO A 305 6.09 8.38 0.31
N THR A 306 7.23 8.91 0.78
CA THR A 306 8.01 9.91 0.05
C THR A 306 8.60 9.36 -1.26
N GLU A 307 9.12 8.14 -1.25
CA GLU A 307 9.64 7.47 -2.46
C GLU A 307 8.54 7.19 -3.48
N VAL A 308 7.38 6.69 -3.03
CA VAL A 308 6.22 6.50 -3.91
C VAL A 308 5.73 7.83 -4.48
N LEU A 309 5.72 8.88 -3.67
CA LEU A 309 5.34 10.22 -4.13
C LEU A 309 6.31 10.75 -5.19
N LYS A 310 7.64 10.59 -5.01
CA LYS A 310 8.64 10.90 -6.05
C LYS A 310 8.34 10.16 -7.37
N PHE A 311 8.07 8.85 -7.27
CA PHE A 311 7.72 8.04 -8.44
C PHE A 311 6.46 8.58 -9.15
N PHE A 312 5.38 8.87 -8.41
CA PHE A 312 4.14 9.39 -8.98
C PHE A 312 4.34 10.76 -9.66
N LEU A 313 5.16 11.64 -9.09
CA LEU A 313 5.49 12.95 -9.66
C LEU A 313 6.40 12.85 -10.88
N ALA A 314 7.20 11.79 -11.00
CA ALA A 314 8.06 11.56 -12.14
C ALA A 314 7.31 10.99 -13.36
N ILE A 315 6.16 10.34 -13.17
CA ILE A 315 5.40 9.71 -14.27
C ILE A 315 5.18 10.71 -15.41
N ASP A 316 4.74 11.93 -15.11
CA ASP A 316 4.50 13.00 -16.10
C ASP A 316 5.57 14.10 -16.11
N GLY A 317 6.62 13.95 -15.30
CA GLY A 317 7.72 14.91 -15.21
C GLY A 317 7.41 16.16 -14.39
N THR A 318 6.36 16.16 -13.56
CA THR A 318 6.12 17.26 -12.61
C THR A 318 7.32 17.43 -11.68
N ARG A 319 8.04 16.32 -11.38
CA ARG A 319 9.31 16.36 -10.67
C ARG A 319 10.24 15.25 -11.17
N GLY A 320 11.53 15.58 -11.29
CA GLY A 320 12.57 14.63 -11.68
C GLY A 320 12.51 14.24 -13.16
N LYS A 321 13.17 13.12 -13.48
CA LYS A 321 13.17 12.56 -14.84
C LYS A 321 11.75 12.10 -15.19
N ARG A 322 11.20 12.62 -16.27
CA ARG A 322 9.91 12.20 -16.81
C ARG A 322 9.98 10.73 -17.27
N LEU A 323 9.03 9.91 -16.85
CA LEU A 323 9.00 8.47 -17.14
C LEU A 323 8.19 8.16 -18.40
N LEU A 324 7.09 8.85 -18.67
CA LEU A 324 6.21 8.60 -19.80
C LEU A 324 6.03 9.86 -20.68
N ASN A 325 6.01 9.67 -21.99
CA ASN A 325 5.66 10.72 -22.94
C ASN A 325 4.16 11.05 -22.91
N ASP A 326 3.72 12.07 -23.69
CA ASP A 326 2.32 12.51 -23.69
C ASP A 326 1.35 11.45 -24.24
N GLU A 327 1.78 10.63 -25.19
CA GLU A 327 0.97 9.58 -25.77
C GLU A 327 0.69 8.47 -24.74
N SER A 328 1.73 8.00 -24.06
CA SER A 328 1.60 7.02 -22.97
C SER A 328 0.82 7.54 -21.78
N LEU A 329 0.98 8.84 -21.43
CA LEU A 329 0.16 9.48 -20.41
C LEU A 329 -1.31 9.56 -20.78
N ARG A 330 -1.63 9.83 -22.06
CA ARG A 330 -3.01 9.74 -22.55
C ARG A 330 -3.53 8.32 -22.49
N ALA A 331 -2.73 7.33 -22.93
CA ALA A 331 -3.09 5.91 -22.86
C ALA A 331 -3.32 5.45 -21.41
N MET A 332 -2.45 5.88 -20.48
CA MET A 332 -2.56 5.56 -19.04
C MET A 332 -3.88 6.05 -18.45
N ARG A 333 -4.34 7.22 -18.87
CA ARG A 333 -5.56 7.88 -18.38
C ARG A 333 -6.76 7.71 -19.31
N SER A 334 -6.65 6.83 -20.32
CA SER A 334 -7.76 6.58 -21.23
C SER A 334 -8.83 5.70 -20.60
N GLU A 335 -10.06 6.03 -20.90
CA GLU A 335 -11.22 5.18 -20.60
C GLU A 335 -11.09 3.85 -21.35
N PRO A 336 -11.32 2.70 -20.70
CA PRO A 336 -11.33 1.43 -21.39
C PRO A 336 -12.51 1.35 -22.37
N VAL A 337 -12.24 0.83 -23.54
CA VAL A 337 -13.31 0.48 -24.50
C VAL A 337 -13.92 -0.85 -24.03
N LEU A 338 -15.10 -0.79 -23.45
CA LEU A 338 -15.83 -1.93 -22.91
C LEU A 338 -17.10 -2.17 -23.74
N ALA A 339 -17.45 -3.43 -23.93
CA ALA A 339 -18.68 -3.81 -24.62
C ALA A 339 -19.93 -3.44 -23.80
N LYS A 340 -19.81 -3.33 -22.48
CA LYS A 340 -20.85 -2.83 -21.58
C LYS A 340 -20.45 -1.46 -21.06
N GLU A 341 -21.41 -0.54 -21.04
CA GLU A 341 -21.20 0.83 -20.61
C GLU A 341 -20.62 0.91 -19.20
N GLY A 342 -19.59 1.75 -19.05
CA GLY A 342 -18.98 2.16 -17.79
C GLY A 342 -19.39 3.58 -17.42
N ASN A 343 -18.81 4.12 -16.33
CA ASN A 343 -18.92 5.52 -16.00
C ASN A 343 -17.80 6.31 -16.71
N PRO A 344 -18.09 7.16 -17.70
CA PRO A 344 -17.07 7.87 -18.47
C PRO A 344 -16.31 8.90 -17.64
N ARG A 345 -16.80 9.26 -16.45
CA ARG A 345 -16.14 10.20 -15.54
C ARG A 345 -15.33 9.52 -14.43
N ALA A 346 -15.57 8.24 -14.15
CA ALA A 346 -14.85 7.51 -13.10
C ALA A 346 -14.60 6.07 -13.56
N PHE A 347 -13.38 5.75 -13.90
CA PHE A 347 -12.99 4.46 -14.49
C PHE A 347 -11.59 4.03 -14.03
N TYR A 348 -11.21 2.82 -14.38
CA TYR A 348 -9.84 2.34 -14.22
C TYR A 348 -9.11 2.41 -15.57
N GLY A 349 -8.07 3.24 -15.65
CA GLY A 349 -7.17 3.34 -16.78
C GLY A 349 -6.10 2.25 -16.76
N ALA A 350 -4.90 2.55 -17.25
CA ALA A 350 -3.78 1.61 -17.16
C ALA A 350 -3.05 1.78 -15.81
N GLY A 351 -3.39 0.92 -14.85
CA GLY A 351 -2.73 0.87 -13.53
C GLY A 351 -3.11 1.97 -12.56
N ILE A 352 -4.16 2.73 -12.84
CA ILE A 352 -4.68 3.82 -12.00
C ILE A 352 -6.20 3.94 -12.11
N HIS A 353 -6.83 4.38 -11.03
CA HIS A 353 -8.18 4.93 -11.08
C HIS A 353 -8.13 6.38 -11.58
N VAL A 354 -9.09 6.77 -12.39
CA VAL A 354 -9.20 8.12 -12.96
C VAL A 354 -10.56 8.70 -12.63
N VAL A 355 -10.59 9.95 -12.17
CA VAL A 355 -11.80 10.80 -12.19
C VAL A 355 -11.53 11.97 -13.10
N ARG A 356 -12.27 11.99 -14.20
CA ARG A 356 -12.18 13.00 -15.27
C ARG A 356 -13.08 14.18 -15.02
N SER A 357 -12.58 15.37 -15.33
CA SER A 357 -13.37 16.59 -15.38
C SER A 357 -12.89 17.49 -16.51
N ASP A 358 -13.68 18.52 -16.85
CA ASP A 358 -13.33 19.50 -17.87
C ASP A 358 -12.06 20.31 -17.53
N LYS A 359 -11.63 20.30 -16.25
CA LYS A 359 -10.44 20.97 -15.73
C LYS A 359 -9.22 20.04 -15.57
N GLY A 360 -9.29 18.80 -16.09
CA GLY A 360 -8.25 17.77 -15.97
C GLY A 360 -8.63 16.62 -15.06
N ASP A 361 -7.73 15.66 -14.92
CA ASP A 361 -7.98 14.39 -14.26
C ASP A 361 -7.35 14.34 -12.85
N ASN A 362 -8.10 13.80 -11.89
CA ASN A 362 -7.52 13.25 -10.68
C ASN A 362 -7.29 11.76 -10.91
N TRP A 363 -6.17 11.23 -10.43
CA TRP A 363 -5.88 9.83 -10.53
C TRP A 363 -5.17 9.29 -9.28
N TRP A 364 -5.47 8.05 -8.96
CA TRP A 364 -4.97 7.41 -7.74
C TRP A 364 -4.87 5.90 -7.89
N HIS A 365 -4.19 5.29 -6.95
CA HIS A 365 -4.31 3.87 -6.67
C HIS A 365 -4.29 3.60 -5.17
N THR A 366 -4.99 2.56 -4.75
CA THR A 366 -4.95 2.07 -3.37
C THR A 366 -4.13 0.79 -3.29
N GLY A 367 -3.53 0.56 -2.13
CA GLY A 367 -2.97 -0.73 -1.78
C GLY A 367 -3.71 -1.31 -0.58
N SER A 368 -4.03 -2.60 -0.64
CA SER A 368 -4.71 -3.27 0.45
C SER A 368 -4.29 -4.74 0.49
N GLN A 369 -3.72 -5.15 1.61
CA GLN A 369 -3.34 -6.52 1.94
C GLN A 369 -3.69 -6.77 3.41
N PRO A 370 -3.73 -8.01 3.89
CA PRO A 370 -3.89 -8.25 5.33
C PRO A 370 -2.92 -7.40 6.15
N GLY A 371 -3.45 -6.64 7.12
CA GLY A 371 -2.67 -5.74 7.96
C GLY A 371 -2.16 -4.46 7.29
N LEU A 372 -2.66 -4.09 6.10
CA LEU A 372 -2.16 -2.94 5.34
C LEU A 372 -3.25 -2.21 4.58
N GLN A 373 -3.24 -0.87 4.64
CA GLN A 373 -3.97 0.00 3.73
C GLN A 373 -3.09 1.16 3.29
N THR A 374 -3.05 1.41 1.97
CA THR A 374 -2.33 2.56 1.39
C THR A 374 -3.20 3.30 0.37
N LEU A 375 -2.89 4.56 0.15
CA LEU A 375 -3.48 5.40 -0.89
C LEU A 375 -2.38 6.31 -1.46
N ALA A 376 -2.21 6.30 -2.78
CA ALA A 376 -1.45 7.29 -3.52
C ALA A 376 -2.39 8.05 -4.45
N LEU A 377 -2.40 9.38 -4.38
CA LEU A 377 -3.29 10.23 -5.15
C LEU A 377 -2.52 11.39 -5.76
N ARG A 378 -2.95 11.76 -6.96
CA ARG A 378 -2.52 12.95 -7.65
C ARG A 378 -3.72 13.69 -8.25
N THR A 379 -3.73 15.02 -8.12
CA THR A 379 -4.86 15.84 -8.51
C THR A 379 -4.49 16.83 -9.62
N ARG A 380 -5.49 17.24 -10.38
CA ARG A 380 -5.37 18.33 -11.36
C ARG A 380 -4.98 19.69 -10.75
N GLN A 381 -5.25 19.87 -9.44
CA GLN A 381 -4.86 21.08 -8.73
C GLN A 381 -3.39 21.10 -8.29
N GLY A 382 -2.61 20.07 -8.64
CA GLY A 382 -1.21 19.94 -8.25
C GLY A 382 -0.99 19.36 -6.86
N TYR A 383 -2.04 18.97 -6.12
CA TYR A 383 -1.87 18.19 -4.87
C TYR A 383 -1.48 16.76 -5.20
N ALA A 384 -0.62 16.21 -4.37
CA ALA A 384 -0.32 14.78 -4.38
C ALA A 384 -0.04 14.32 -2.94
N TRP A 385 -0.50 13.14 -2.59
CA TRP A 385 -0.16 12.51 -1.31
C TRP A 385 -0.08 11.00 -1.41
N VAL A 386 0.72 10.45 -0.52
CA VAL A 386 0.81 9.02 -0.27
C VAL A 386 0.69 8.80 1.22
N VAL A 387 -0.25 7.96 1.64
CA VAL A 387 -0.43 7.54 3.02
C VAL A 387 -0.40 6.02 3.11
N ALA A 388 0.23 5.52 4.17
CA ALA A 388 0.31 4.09 4.48
C ALA A 388 -0.03 3.85 5.95
N PHE A 389 -0.85 2.84 6.21
CA PHE A 389 -1.28 2.37 7.54
C PHE A 389 -0.84 0.92 7.72
N ASN A 390 -0.29 0.58 8.89
CA ASN A 390 0.21 -0.77 9.18
C ASN A 390 -0.82 -1.70 9.83
N SER A 391 -2.08 -1.38 9.68
CA SER A 391 -3.24 -2.23 9.96
C SER A 391 -4.42 -1.74 9.12
N ARG A 392 -5.48 -2.53 9.05
CA ARG A 392 -6.75 -2.16 8.42
C ARG A 392 -7.89 -2.97 9.01
N PRO A 393 -9.11 -2.44 9.05
CA PRO A 393 -10.30 -3.23 9.26
C PRO A 393 -10.55 -4.24 8.14
N GLU A 394 -11.31 -5.29 8.42
CA GLU A 394 -11.70 -6.30 7.45
C GLU A 394 -13.20 -6.20 7.11
N HIS A 395 -13.63 -6.97 6.11
CA HIS A 395 -15.03 -7.08 5.68
C HIS A 395 -15.71 -5.73 5.35
N ALA A 396 -16.88 -5.49 5.88
CA ALA A 396 -17.68 -4.29 5.57
C ALA A 396 -17.03 -2.98 6.03
N GLU A 397 -16.26 -3.02 7.13
CA GLU A 397 -15.59 -1.85 7.70
C GLU A 397 -14.43 -1.33 6.83
N ARG A 398 -13.83 -2.20 5.99
CA ARG A 398 -12.75 -1.80 5.07
C ARG A 398 -13.18 -0.70 4.08
N ARG A 399 -14.42 -0.75 3.60
CA ARG A 399 -14.93 0.30 2.70
C ARG A 399 -15.11 1.63 3.42
N ALA A 400 -15.61 1.59 4.66
CA ALA A 400 -15.74 2.76 5.51
C ALA A 400 -14.37 3.37 5.83
N PHE A 401 -13.39 2.53 6.20
CA PHE A 401 -12.02 2.97 6.48
C PHE A 401 -11.40 3.69 5.28
N PHE A 402 -11.51 3.12 4.08
CA PHE A 402 -11.01 3.77 2.87
C PHE A 402 -11.68 5.12 2.60
N LYS A 403 -13.01 5.19 2.75
CA LYS A 403 -13.77 6.44 2.61
C LYS A 403 -13.33 7.49 3.63
N ASP A 404 -13.10 7.09 4.88
CA ASP A 404 -12.64 7.99 5.94
C ASP A 404 -11.24 8.55 5.63
N ILE A 405 -10.31 7.72 5.14
CA ILE A 405 -8.97 8.17 4.71
C ILE A 405 -9.09 9.23 3.61
N ASP A 406 -9.87 8.96 2.58
CA ASP A 406 -10.03 9.86 1.44
C ASP A 406 -10.67 11.18 1.88
N GLN A 407 -11.77 11.12 2.61
CA GLN A 407 -12.47 12.31 3.12
C GLN A 407 -11.60 13.14 4.07
N ALA A 408 -10.84 12.49 4.96
CA ALA A 408 -9.98 13.18 5.91
C ALA A 408 -8.85 13.94 5.20
N LEU A 409 -8.18 13.33 4.23
CA LEU A 409 -7.08 13.99 3.49
C LEU A 409 -7.59 15.11 2.56
N TRP A 410 -8.74 14.91 1.90
CA TRP A 410 -9.38 16.00 1.14
C TRP A 410 -9.85 17.13 2.06
N GLY A 411 -10.42 16.82 3.24
CA GLY A 411 -10.78 17.80 4.25
C GLY A 411 -9.58 18.60 4.73
N ALA A 412 -8.45 17.92 4.98
CA ALA A 412 -7.20 18.56 5.36
C ALA A 412 -6.68 19.50 4.26
N ALA A 413 -6.64 19.03 3.00
CA ALA A 413 -6.20 19.84 1.87
C ALA A 413 -7.06 21.10 1.67
N ASN A 414 -8.37 20.99 1.85
CA ASN A 414 -9.31 22.13 1.75
C ASN A 414 -9.21 23.09 2.94
N ALA A 415 -8.75 22.63 4.11
CA ALA A 415 -8.57 23.46 5.29
C ALA A 415 -7.28 24.30 5.26
N VAL A 416 -6.30 23.95 4.43
CA VAL A 416 -5.08 24.74 4.22
C VAL A 416 -5.42 26.00 3.44
N LYS A 417 -5.44 27.14 4.14
CA LYS A 417 -5.76 28.44 3.52
C LYS A 417 -4.62 28.96 2.65
N GLU A 418 -3.40 28.77 3.12
CA GLU A 418 -2.18 29.25 2.44
C GLU A 418 -1.14 28.13 2.43
N TRP A 419 -0.81 27.69 1.21
CA TRP A 419 0.15 26.61 0.98
C TRP A 419 1.59 27.13 1.04
N PRO A 420 2.46 26.51 1.86
CA PRO A 420 3.84 26.96 2.00
C PRO A 420 4.64 26.81 0.70
N GLN A 421 5.67 27.66 0.54
CA GLN A 421 6.49 27.70 -0.67
C GLN A 421 7.79 26.88 -0.62
N GLY A 422 8.11 26.26 0.52
CA GLY A 422 9.32 25.44 0.67
C GLY A 422 9.26 24.09 -0.06
N ASP A 423 10.37 23.36 -0.05
CA ASP A 423 10.49 22.02 -0.62
C ASP A 423 11.38 21.13 0.24
N LEU A 424 10.77 20.19 0.95
CA LEU A 424 11.47 19.25 1.83
C LEU A 424 12.19 18.12 1.06
N PHE A 425 11.98 17.95 -0.25
CA PHE A 425 12.78 17.02 -1.04
C PHE A 425 14.27 17.41 -1.07
N ALA A 426 14.58 18.69 -0.95
CA ALA A 426 15.95 19.17 -0.89
C ALA A 426 16.71 18.62 0.33
N ASN A 427 16.00 18.33 1.41
CA ASN A 427 16.54 17.83 2.69
C ASN A 427 16.30 16.31 2.88
N ASN A 428 15.60 15.65 1.95
CA ASN A 428 15.32 14.20 1.92
C ASN A 428 15.70 13.68 0.52
N PRO A 429 17.01 13.51 0.24
CA PRO A 429 17.50 13.05 -1.06
C PRO A 429 17.03 11.64 -1.40
#